data_d504378a2d25b94333d47be93524314d
#
_entry.id   d504378a2d25b94333d47be93524314d
#
_cell.length_a   1.000
_cell.length_b   1.000
_cell.length_c   1.000
_cell.angle_alpha   90.00
_cell.angle_beta   90.00
_cell.angle_gamma   90.00
#
_symmetry.space_group_name_H-M   'P 1'
#
loop_
_entity.id
_entity.type
_entity.pdbx_description
1 polymer ?
#
loop_
_entity_poly.entity_id
_entity_poly.type
_entity_poly.pdbx_seq_one_letter_code
_entity_poly.pdbx_strand_id
1 'polypeptide(L)'
;DMREEYRDFPATEVHAAFGALARADSITVDPHKLGYIPYCAGAFLCRDQRAMALLAEEADYVFTPGEDGDFFKRFRQLGRYIPEGSKPGAAAAAVYVTHRVLPLDHANFGQLPRESILATEAFRTAAARFTARLEGRLQCRIPFEPDSNLICLALNPAGNRDVATMNRFVRALHGSLSYDAGQPLQSREFFGSMTTLRPDI
;
A
#
# COMPACT_ATOMS: atom_id res chain seq x y z
N ASP A 1 -2.95 0.48 23.61
CA ASP A 1 -2.55 -0.65 22.74
C ASP A 1 -3.47 -0.61 21.51
N MET A 2 -2.90 -0.70 20.32
CA MET A 2 -3.68 -0.72 19.07
C MET A 2 -4.74 -1.83 19.04
N ARG A 3 -4.54 -2.93 19.75
CA ARG A 3 -5.49 -4.04 19.85
C ARG A 3 -6.77 -3.71 20.60
N GLU A 4 -6.77 -2.67 21.40
CA GLU A 4 -7.97 -2.23 22.13
C GLU A 4 -8.95 -1.48 21.23
N GLU A 5 -8.46 -0.91 20.12
CA GLU A 5 -9.26 -0.12 19.19
C GLU A 5 -9.88 -0.94 18.06
N TYR A 6 -9.24 -2.06 17.72
CA TYR A 6 -9.63 -2.91 16.60
C TYR A 6 -10.06 -4.28 17.09
N ARG A 7 -11.05 -4.84 16.45
CA ARG A 7 -11.57 -6.17 16.79
C ARG A 7 -10.63 -7.29 16.36
N ASP A 8 -10.13 -7.20 15.13
CA ASP A 8 -9.38 -8.26 14.46
C ASP A 8 -7.96 -7.86 14.06
N PHE A 9 -7.70 -6.57 13.91
CA PHE A 9 -6.40 -6.02 13.52
C PHE A 9 -5.59 -5.51 14.73
N PRO A 10 -4.26 -5.65 14.71
CA PRO A 10 -3.51 -6.54 13.84
C PRO A 10 -3.59 -7.99 14.34
N ALA A 11 -3.52 -8.95 13.44
CA ALA A 11 -3.29 -10.34 13.82
C ALA A 11 -1.99 -10.47 14.62
N THR A 12 -1.87 -11.52 15.42
CA THR A 12 -0.72 -11.70 16.32
C THR A 12 0.60 -11.72 15.56
N GLU A 13 0.62 -12.39 14.42
CA GLU A 13 1.78 -12.51 13.54
C GLU A 13 2.17 -11.16 12.92
N VAL A 14 1.17 -10.38 12.48
CA VAL A 14 1.37 -9.05 11.92
C VAL A 14 1.92 -8.09 12.98
N HIS A 15 1.38 -8.11 14.19
CA HIS A 15 1.91 -7.34 15.30
C HIS A 15 3.37 -7.69 15.63
N ALA A 16 3.69 -8.98 15.66
CA ALA A 16 5.06 -9.43 15.86
C ALA A 16 6.00 -8.98 14.71
N ALA A 17 5.50 -9.00 13.47
CA ALA A 17 6.26 -8.53 12.30
C ALA A 17 6.57 -7.03 12.39
N PHE A 18 5.65 -6.19 12.85
CA PHE A 18 5.95 -4.77 13.12
C PHE A 18 7.07 -4.59 14.14
N GLY A 19 7.07 -5.38 15.21
CA GLY A 19 8.17 -5.40 16.19
C GLY A 19 9.52 -5.83 15.58
N ALA A 20 9.50 -6.65 14.54
CA ALA A 20 10.70 -7.11 13.84
C ALA A 20 11.32 -6.05 12.92
N LEU A 21 10.60 -5.00 12.53
CA LEU A 21 11.11 -3.91 11.66
C LEU A 21 12.41 -3.29 12.22
N ALA A 22 12.53 -3.22 13.55
CA ALA A 22 13.75 -2.72 14.19
C ALA A 22 15.00 -3.56 13.86
N ARG A 23 14.87 -4.79 13.36
CA ARG A 23 15.97 -5.68 12.97
C ARG A 23 16.21 -5.73 11.46
N ALA A 24 15.38 -5.10 10.67
CA ALA A 24 15.55 -5.07 9.22
C ALA A 24 16.81 -4.29 8.83
N ASP A 25 17.53 -4.73 7.83
CA ASP A 25 18.71 -4.03 7.29
C ASP A 25 18.31 -2.84 6.44
N SER A 26 17.17 -2.95 5.78
CA SER A 26 16.55 -1.86 5.01
C SER A 26 15.03 -1.92 5.06
N ILE A 27 14.40 -0.77 4.87
CA ILE A 27 12.94 -0.62 4.81
C ILE A 27 12.60 0.30 3.66
N THR A 28 11.72 -0.17 2.77
CA THR A 28 11.09 0.66 1.73
C THR A 28 9.73 1.13 2.23
N VAL A 29 9.47 2.42 2.09
CA VAL A 29 8.22 3.05 2.49
C VAL A 29 7.64 3.80 1.29
N ASP A 30 6.35 3.63 1.07
CA ASP A 30 5.62 4.30 -0.01
C ASP A 30 4.67 5.38 0.53
N PRO A 31 5.15 6.60 0.78
CA PRO A 31 4.29 7.70 1.20
C PRO A 31 3.15 7.99 0.23
N HIS A 32 3.32 7.69 -1.05
CA HIS A 32 2.29 7.85 -2.08
C HIS A 32 1.18 6.78 -2.06
N LYS A 33 1.18 5.89 -1.06
CA LYS A 33 0.10 4.92 -0.81
C LYS A 33 -0.69 5.34 0.43
N LEU A 34 -0.60 4.61 1.51
CA LEU A 34 -1.26 4.97 2.77
C LEU A 34 -0.70 6.23 3.45
N GLY A 35 0.38 6.79 2.94
CA GLY A 35 0.87 8.12 3.35
C GLY A 35 0.06 9.28 2.77
N TYR A 36 -0.87 9.04 1.86
CA TYR A 36 -1.73 10.04 1.20
C TYR A 36 -0.97 11.19 0.52
N ILE A 37 0.25 10.91 0.08
CA ILE A 37 1.10 11.87 -0.63
C ILE A 37 1.04 11.58 -2.12
N PRO A 38 1.01 12.59 -2.99
CA PRO A 38 0.98 12.39 -4.43
C PRO A 38 2.16 11.54 -4.96
N TYR A 39 1.93 10.80 -6.03
CA TYR A 39 2.99 10.12 -6.78
C TYR A 39 4.03 11.19 -7.24
N CYS A 40 5.30 10.89 -7.24
CA CYS A 40 6.08 9.68 -6.96
C CYS A 40 6.85 9.79 -5.62
N ALA A 41 6.22 9.73 -4.49
CA ALA A 41 6.90 9.80 -3.21
C ALA A 41 7.21 8.38 -2.69
N GLY A 42 8.46 8.00 -2.71
CA GLY A 42 9.00 6.78 -2.11
C GLY A 42 10.13 7.12 -1.14
N ALA A 43 10.39 6.28 -0.15
CA ALA A 43 11.50 6.41 0.75
C ALA A 43 12.20 5.05 0.95
N PHE A 44 13.50 5.08 1.04
CA PHE A 44 14.33 3.95 1.37
C PHE A 44 15.15 4.28 2.60
N LEU A 45 15.04 3.45 3.62
CA LEU A 45 15.83 3.57 4.85
C LEU A 45 16.82 2.40 4.90
N CYS A 46 18.06 2.69 5.21
CA CYS A 46 19.11 1.70 5.35
C CYS A 46 19.75 1.82 6.74
N ARG A 47 19.94 0.69 7.41
CA ARG A 47 20.57 0.63 8.72
C ARG A 47 22.04 1.05 8.66
N ASP A 48 22.75 0.59 7.66
CA ASP A 48 24.15 0.86 7.46
C ASP A 48 24.35 1.81 6.28
N GLN A 49 24.74 3.05 6.58
CA GLN A 49 24.99 4.07 5.55
C GLN A 49 26.08 3.66 4.55
N ARG A 50 26.99 2.74 4.90
CA ARG A 50 28.05 2.25 4.00
C ARG A 50 27.46 1.51 2.79
N ALA A 51 26.27 0.94 2.93
CA ALA A 51 25.57 0.32 1.81
C ALA A 51 25.27 1.31 0.66
N MET A 52 25.14 2.61 0.96
CA MET A 52 24.97 3.64 -0.08
C MET A 52 26.16 3.72 -1.02
N ALA A 53 27.37 3.39 -0.54
CA ALA A 53 28.56 3.38 -1.38
C ALA A 53 28.47 2.36 -2.53
N LEU A 54 27.68 1.31 -2.39
CA LEU A 54 27.43 0.32 -3.45
C LEU A 54 26.57 0.87 -4.59
N LEU A 55 25.84 1.96 -4.33
CA LEU A 55 24.97 2.63 -5.31
C LEU A 55 25.60 3.90 -5.88
N ALA A 56 26.81 4.26 -5.40
CA ALA A 56 27.44 5.51 -5.78
C ALA A 56 27.77 5.52 -7.28
N GLU A 57 27.22 6.48 -8.00
CA GLU A 57 27.53 6.75 -9.40
C GLU A 57 28.53 7.90 -9.53
N GLU A 58 29.39 7.83 -10.54
CA GLU A 58 30.32 8.90 -10.86
C GLU A 58 29.79 9.68 -12.07
N ALA A 59 29.67 10.99 -11.90
CA ALA A 59 29.29 11.90 -12.98
C ALA A 59 29.96 13.27 -12.73
N ASP A 60 31.14 13.45 -13.26
CA ASP A 60 32.00 14.61 -13.03
C ASP A 60 31.34 15.96 -13.33
N TYR A 61 30.33 15.96 -14.21
CA TYR A 61 29.60 17.16 -14.59
C TYR A 61 28.47 17.54 -13.61
N VAL A 62 28.11 16.62 -12.68
CA VAL A 62 27.02 16.82 -11.70
C VAL A 62 27.56 16.84 -10.28
N PHE A 63 28.54 15.99 -9.98
CA PHE A 63 29.03 15.79 -8.63
C PHE A 63 30.44 16.35 -8.47
N THR A 64 30.67 17.13 -7.44
CA THR A 64 31.99 17.70 -7.15
C THR A 64 32.91 16.62 -6.55
N PRO A 65 34.04 16.28 -7.19
CA PRO A 65 35.01 15.35 -6.64
C PRO A 65 35.60 15.86 -5.33
N GLY A 66 35.88 14.96 -4.38
CA GLY A 66 36.67 15.23 -3.19
C GLY A 66 35.92 15.72 -1.95
N GLU A 67 34.59 15.81 -1.97
CA GLU A 67 33.78 16.17 -0.78
C GLU A 67 33.38 14.95 0.06
N ASP A 68 33.98 13.81 -0.13
CA ASP A 68 33.57 12.52 0.47
C ASP A 68 33.81 12.38 1.98
N GLY A 69 34.53 13.32 2.60
CA GLY A 69 34.97 13.22 4.00
C GLY A 69 33.89 13.47 5.06
N ASP A 70 32.85 14.22 4.76
CA ASP A 70 31.82 14.63 5.71
C ASP A 70 30.46 14.05 5.33
N PHE A 71 29.85 13.33 6.28
CA PHE A 71 28.50 12.76 6.13
C PHE A 71 27.47 13.78 5.65
N PHE A 72 27.44 14.97 6.23
CA PHE A 72 26.48 16.01 5.83
C PHE A 72 26.77 16.61 4.46
N LYS A 73 28.02 16.60 4.01
CA LYS A 73 28.39 17.03 2.66
C LYS A 73 27.97 15.99 1.63
N ARG A 74 28.08 14.70 1.94
CA ARG A 74 27.60 13.61 1.07
C ARG A 74 26.10 13.72 0.79
N PHE A 75 25.30 14.09 1.80
CA PHE A 75 23.85 14.27 1.62
C PHE A 75 23.46 15.40 0.68
N ARG A 76 24.33 16.36 0.41
CA ARG A 76 24.09 17.39 -0.59
C ARG A 76 24.10 16.84 -2.02
N GLN A 77 24.72 15.69 -2.23
CA GLN A 77 24.83 15.01 -3.52
C GLN A 77 24.00 13.71 -3.57
N LEU A 78 22.79 13.76 -3.05
CA LEU A 78 21.91 12.59 -2.98
C LEU A 78 21.71 11.87 -4.32
N GLY A 79 21.73 12.59 -5.44
CA GLY A 79 21.63 12.03 -6.77
C GLY A 79 22.73 10.98 -7.09
N ARG A 80 23.89 11.07 -6.44
CA ARG A 80 24.98 10.09 -6.58
C ARG A 80 24.60 8.69 -6.07
N TYR A 81 23.66 8.61 -5.14
CA TYR A 81 23.29 7.38 -4.44
C TYR A 81 21.92 6.85 -4.83
N ILE A 82 21.34 7.34 -5.90
CA ILE A 82 20.05 6.88 -6.43
C ILE A 82 20.20 6.51 -7.90
N PRO A 83 19.59 5.38 -8.34
CA PRO A 83 19.75 4.88 -9.71
C PRO A 83 19.34 5.87 -10.80
N GLU A 84 18.40 6.76 -10.52
CA GLU A 84 17.94 7.75 -11.50
C GLU A 84 18.88 8.97 -11.64
N GLY A 85 19.86 9.12 -10.75
CA GLY A 85 20.78 10.27 -10.72
C GLY A 85 20.13 11.61 -10.43
N SER A 86 18.98 11.89 -11.01
CA SER A 86 18.20 13.12 -10.79
C SER A 86 16.76 12.80 -10.46
N LYS A 87 16.29 13.28 -9.30
CA LYS A 87 14.88 13.21 -8.88
C LYS A 87 14.35 14.60 -8.53
N PRO A 88 13.06 14.87 -8.85
CA PRO A 88 12.44 16.13 -8.43
C PRO A 88 12.35 16.19 -6.90
N GLY A 89 12.85 17.27 -6.30
CA GLY A 89 12.76 17.51 -4.85
C GLY A 89 11.33 17.76 -4.35
N ALA A 90 10.37 17.95 -5.25
CA ALA A 90 8.97 18.17 -4.92
C ALA A 90 8.37 17.03 -4.08
N ALA A 91 8.75 15.77 -4.34
CA ALA A 91 8.27 14.63 -3.55
C ALA A 91 8.73 14.73 -2.08
N ALA A 92 9.99 15.04 -1.84
CA ALA A 92 10.51 15.23 -0.49
C ALA A 92 9.87 16.43 0.22
N ALA A 93 9.66 17.53 -0.50
CA ALA A 93 8.96 18.70 0.02
C ALA A 93 7.51 18.37 0.39
N ALA A 94 6.79 17.63 -0.45
CA ALA A 94 5.42 17.21 -0.18
C ALA A 94 5.35 16.32 1.08
N VAL A 95 6.25 15.35 1.25
CA VAL A 95 6.35 14.51 2.46
C VAL A 95 6.58 15.38 3.69
N TYR A 96 7.56 16.29 3.61
CA TYR A 96 7.90 17.17 4.72
C TYR A 96 6.72 18.05 5.14
N VAL A 97 6.10 18.74 4.19
CA VAL A 97 4.96 19.64 4.46
C VAL A 97 3.78 18.87 5.04
N THR A 98 3.44 17.72 4.44
CA THR A 98 2.32 16.89 4.92
C THR A 98 2.51 16.50 6.38
N HIS A 99 3.70 16.03 6.76
CA HIS A 99 3.93 15.59 8.14
C HIS A 99 4.26 16.72 9.12
N ARG A 100 4.46 17.93 8.62
CA ARG A 100 4.45 19.14 9.47
C ARG A 100 3.03 19.62 9.79
N VAL A 101 2.09 19.42 8.88
CA VAL A 101 0.67 19.76 9.07
C VAL A 101 -0.08 18.63 9.78
N LEU A 102 0.19 17.39 9.42
CA LEU A 102 -0.36 16.17 10.03
C LEU A 102 0.79 15.32 10.59
N PRO A 103 1.20 15.53 11.83
CA PRO A 103 2.25 14.76 12.47
C PRO A 103 2.00 13.25 12.44
N LEU A 104 3.08 12.45 12.28
CA LEU A 104 3.03 10.98 12.26
C LEU A 104 2.81 10.43 13.66
N ASP A 105 1.68 10.74 14.25
CA ASP A 105 1.26 10.21 15.54
C ASP A 105 -0.20 9.72 15.47
N HIS A 106 -0.64 9.06 16.54
CA HIS A 106 -1.97 8.49 16.65
C HIS A 106 -3.09 9.54 16.56
N ALA A 107 -2.90 10.70 17.17
CA ALA A 107 -3.93 11.74 17.26
C ALA A 107 -4.16 12.50 15.96
N ASN A 108 -3.17 12.50 15.07
CA ASN A 108 -3.18 13.25 13.81
C ASN A 108 -3.24 12.29 12.61
N PHE A 109 -2.11 12.06 11.95
CA PHE A 109 -2.07 11.24 10.73
C PHE A 109 -2.59 9.81 10.97
N GLY A 110 -2.33 9.23 12.13
CA GLY A 110 -2.76 7.87 12.48
C GLY A 110 -4.27 7.66 12.42
N GLN A 111 -5.08 8.73 12.48
CA GLN A 111 -6.53 8.61 12.33
C GLN A 111 -6.94 8.17 10.92
N LEU A 112 -6.18 8.51 9.88
CA LEU A 112 -6.50 8.13 8.49
C LEU A 112 -6.43 6.61 8.27
N PRO A 113 -5.30 5.94 8.53
CA PRO A 113 -5.26 4.48 8.44
C PRO A 113 -6.19 3.80 9.46
N ARG A 114 -6.38 4.39 10.65
CA ARG A 114 -7.33 3.87 11.65
C ARG A 114 -8.73 3.75 11.07
N GLU A 115 -9.28 4.82 10.51
CA GLU A 115 -10.63 4.81 9.94
C GLU A 115 -10.75 3.81 8.79
N SER A 116 -9.72 3.66 7.96
CA SER A 116 -9.72 2.68 6.87
C SER A 116 -9.72 1.23 7.36
N ILE A 117 -9.05 0.93 8.46
CA ILE A 117 -9.05 -0.39 9.09
C ILE A 117 -10.42 -0.70 9.72
N LEU A 118 -10.99 0.26 10.46
CA LEU A 118 -12.34 0.11 11.02
C LEU A 118 -13.40 -0.11 9.93
N ALA A 119 -13.28 0.61 8.81
CA ALA A 119 -14.14 0.41 7.66
C ALA A 119 -13.98 -1.00 7.06
N THR A 120 -12.77 -1.56 7.03
CA THR A 120 -12.51 -2.93 6.58
C THR A 120 -13.17 -3.97 7.49
N GLU A 121 -13.11 -3.80 8.80
CA GLU A 121 -13.79 -4.67 9.75
C GLU A 121 -15.33 -4.60 9.61
N ALA A 122 -15.86 -3.39 9.45
CA ALA A 122 -17.28 -3.20 9.17
C ALA A 122 -17.70 -3.85 7.85
N PHE A 123 -16.87 -3.71 6.80
CA PHE A 123 -17.10 -4.32 5.50
C PHE A 123 -17.10 -5.86 5.57
N ARG A 124 -16.18 -6.47 6.32
CA ARG A 124 -16.17 -7.93 6.55
C ARG A 124 -17.51 -8.41 7.12
N THR A 125 -18.00 -7.71 8.13
CA THR A 125 -19.29 -8.02 8.73
C THR A 125 -20.44 -7.87 7.74
N ALA A 126 -20.43 -6.82 6.92
CA ALA A 126 -21.41 -6.60 5.86
C ALA A 126 -21.34 -7.68 4.77
N ALA A 127 -20.13 -8.06 4.34
CA ALA A 127 -19.91 -9.11 3.35
C ALA A 127 -20.47 -10.47 3.81
N ALA A 128 -20.28 -10.83 5.08
CA ALA A 128 -20.85 -12.05 5.66
C ALA A 128 -22.38 -12.04 5.61
N ARG A 129 -23.01 -10.93 5.99
CA ARG A 129 -24.47 -10.76 5.92
C ARG A 129 -24.99 -10.79 4.48
N PHE A 130 -24.28 -10.17 3.56
CA PHE A 130 -24.61 -10.18 2.14
C PHE A 130 -24.54 -11.59 1.56
N THR A 131 -23.48 -12.33 1.87
CA THR A 131 -23.32 -13.72 1.45
C THR A 131 -24.49 -14.59 1.91
N ALA A 132 -24.91 -14.46 3.17
CA ALA A 132 -26.05 -15.20 3.69
C ALA A 132 -27.37 -14.89 2.92
N ARG A 133 -27.57 -13.64 2.49
CA ARG A 133 -28.74 -13.25 1.67
C ARG A 133 -28.70 -13.79 0.24
N LEU A 134 -27.52 -14.11 -0.27
CA LEU A 134 -27.32 -14.63 -1.62
C LEU A 134 -27.13 -16.16 -1.65
N GLU A 135 -27.37 -16.83 -0.51
CA GLU A 135 -27.30 -18.27 -0.42
C GLU A 135 -28.09 -18.94 -1.53
N GLY A 136 -27.46 -19.93 -2.20
CA GLY A 136 -28.06 -20.58 -3.39
C GLY A 136 -27.90 -19.83 -4.72
N ARG A 137 -27.43 -18.59 -4.74
CA ARG A 137 -27.18 -17.78 -5.95
C ARG A 137 -25.70 -17.49 -6.18
N LEU A 138 -25.00 -17.09 -5.13
CA LEU A 138 -23.60 -16.71 -5.17
C LEU A 138 -22.88 -17.23 -3.92
N GLN A 139 -21.67 -17.74 -4.12
CA GLN A 139 -20.73 -17.98 -3.05
C GLN A 139 -19.76 -16.82 -2.99
N CYS A 140 -19.60 -16.25 -1.81
CA CYS A 140 -18.60 -15.23 -1.52
C CYS A 140 -17.70 -15.73 -0.39
N ARG A 141 -16.40 -15.66 -0.58
CA ARG A 141 -15.41 -16.00 0.44
C ARG A 141 -14.34 -14.93 0.52
N ILE A 142 -13.86 -14.69 1.72
CA ILE A 142 -12.65 -13.93 1.99
C ILE A 142 -11.54 -14.98 2.08
N PRO A 143 -10.64 -15.09 1.08
CA PRO A 143 -9.68 -16.18 1.00
C PRO A 143 -8.60 -16.11 2.08
N PHE A 144 -8.33 -14.94 2.62
CA PHE A 144 -7.40 -14.71 3.73
C PHE A 144 -7.86 -13.51 4.56
N GLU A 145 -7.51 -13.51 5.83
CA GLU A 145 -7.84 -12.42 6.74
C GLU A 145 -7.10 -11.14 6.33
N PRO A 146 -7.76 -9.98 6.35
CA PRO A 146 -7.11 -8.71 6.06
C PRO A 146 -6.05 -8.35 7.11
N ASP A 147 -4.86 -8.00 6.68
CA ASP A 147 -3.78 -7.51 7.54
C ASP A 147 -3.77 -5.98 7.68
N SER A 148 -4.63 -5.30 6.92
CA SER A 148 -4.76 -3.83 6.91
C SER A 148 -6.13 -3.44 6.33
N ASN A 149 -6.18 -2.41 5.51
CA ASN A 149 -7.39 -1.92 4.84
C ASN A 149 -7.67 -2.58 3.47
N LEU A 150 -6.98 -3.66 3.12
CA LEU A 150 -7.24 -4.43 1.91
C LEU A 150 -8.08 -5.67 2.22
N ILE A 151 -9.18 -5.82 1.49
CA ILE A 151 -10.02 -7.01 1.56
C ILE A 151 -10.21 -7.58 0.15
N CYS A 152 -9.97 -8.88 0.02
CA CYS A 152 -10.20 -9.62 -1.21
C CYS A 152 -11.46 -10.48 -1.09
N LEU A 153 -12.28 -10.46 -2.12
CA LEU A 153 -13.47 -11.30 -2.22
C LEU A 153 -13.31 -12.30 -3.37
N ALA A 154 -13.42 -13.57 -3.07
CA ALA A 154 -13.57 -14.62 -4.07
C ALA A 154 -15.07 -14.86 -4.30
N LEU A 155 -15.53 -14.58 -5.50
CA LEU A 155 -16.93 -14.65 -5.88
C LEU A 155 -17.15 -15.77 -6.92
N ASN A 156 -18.10 -16.66 -6.64
CA ASN A 156 -18.38 -17.78 -7.51
C ASN A 156 -19.90 -18.00 -7.64
N PRO A 157 -20.45 -18.17 -8.85
CA PRO A 157 -21.85 -18.59 -9.02
C PRO A 157 -22.14 -19.88 -8.26
N ALA A 158 -23.29 -19.96 -7.60
CA ALA A 158 -23.65 -21.13 -6.82
C ALA A 158 -23.69 -22.37 -7.71
N GLY A 159 -23.16 -23.50 -7.19
CA GLY A 159 -23.06 -24.77 -7.91
C GLY A 159 -21.94 -24.85 -8.94
N ASN A 160 -21.28 -23.76 -9.27
CA ASN A 160 -20.16 -23.78 -10.21
C ASN A 160 -18.90 -24.39 -9.59
N ARG A 161 -18.27 -25.31 -10.33
CA ARG A 161 -16.98 -25.96 -9.97
C ARG A 161 -15.87 -25.73 -11.01
N ASP A 162 -16.16 -24.90 -12.00
CA ASP A 162 -15.24 -24.60 -13.09
C ASP A 162 -14.61 -23.20 -12.91
N VAL A 163 -13.29 -23.13 -12.87
CA VAL A 163 -12.52 -21.90 -12.68
C VAL A 163 -12.70 -20.93 -13.84
N ALA A 164 -12.82 -21.43 -15.07
CA ALA A 164 -13.01 -20.57 -16.23
C ALA A 164 -14.36 -19.84 -16.17
N THR A 165 -15.40 -20.52 -15.70
CA THR A 165 -16.72 -19.92 -15.45
C THR A 165 -16.70 -18.91 -14.32
N MET A 166 -16.04 -19.22 -13.21
CA MET A 166 -15.80 -18.27 -12.12
C MET A 166 -15.08 -17.01 -12.63
N ASN A 167 -14.00 -17.17 -13.39
CA ASN A 167 -13.22 -16.07 -13.94
C ASN A 167 -14.03 -15.21 -14.92
N ARG A 168 -14.90 -15.81 -15.75
CA ARG A 168 -15.81 -15.03 -16.62
C ARG A 168 -16.78 -14.19 -15.80
N PHE A 169 -17.35 -14.76 -14.75
CA PHE A 169 -18.26 -14.06 -13.85
C PHE A 169 -17.56 -12.88 -13.16
N VAL A 170 -16.38 -13.10 -12.57
CA VAL A 170 -15.62 -12.05 -11.88
C VAL A 170 -15.21 -10.94 -12.84
N ARG A 171 -14.80 -11.26 -14.07
CA ARG A 171 -14.49 -10.25 -15.09
C ARG A 171 -15.72 -9.44 -15.51
N ALA A 172 -16.86 -10.06 -15.67
CA ALA A 172 -18.10 -9.35 -15.99
C ALA A 172 -18.51 -8.40 -14.85
N LEU A 173 -18.42 -8.86 -13.60
CA LEU A 173 -18.67 -8.04 -12.43
C LEU A 173 -17.68 -6.87 -12.35
N HIS A 174 -16.38 -7.15 -12.51
CA HIS A 174 -15.35 -6.10 -12.53
C HIS A 174 -15.62 -5.07 -13.62
N GLY A 175 -16.03 -5.50 -14.81
CA GLY A 175 -16.43 -4.59 -15.89
C GLY A 175 -17.55 -3.63 -15.49
N SER A 176 -18.50 -4.08 -14.65
CA SER A 176 -19.55 -3.22 -14.12
C SER A 176 -19.09 -2.24 -13.03
N LEU A 177 -17.95 -2.53 -12.39
CA LEU A 177 -17.35 -1.73 -11.31
C LEU A 177 -16.13 -0.93 -11.78
N SER A 178 -15.72 -1.08 -13.04
CA SER A 178 -14.58 -0.37 -13.61
C SER A 178 -14.97 1.03 -14.05
N TYR A 179 -13.99 1.94 -14.01
CA TYR A 179 -14.14 3.26 -14.59
C TYR A 179 -14.28 3.16 -16.12
N ASP A 180 -15.23 3.92 -16.66
CA ASP A 180 -15.44 4.11 -18.09
C ASP A 180 -15.29 5.60 -18.41
N ALA A 181 -14.27 5.95 -19.20
CA ALA A 181 -13.99 7.33 -19.59
C ALA A 181 -15.14 8.01 -20.36
N GLY A 182 -16.05 7.23 -20.95
CA GLY A 182 -17.24 7.72 -21.63
C GLY A 182 -18.40 8.08 -20.71
N GLN A 183 -18.28 7.83 -19.39
CA GLN A 183 -19.36 8.07 -18.44
C GLN A 183 -18.92 8.99 -17.30
N PRO A 184 -19.80 9.85 -16.77
CA PRO A 184 -19.50 10.65 -15.60
C PRO A 184 -19.17 9.76 -14.38
N LEU A 185 -18.18 10.13 -13.58
CA LEU A 185 -17.82 9.42 -12.35
C LEU A 185 -19.01 9.20 -11.42
N GLN A 186 -19.87 10.21 -11.33
CA GLN A 186 -21.07 10.19 -10.50
C GLN A 186 -22.13 9.18 -10.94
N SER A 187 -22.01 8.62 -12.15
CA SER A 187 -22.92 7.56 -12.63
C SER A 187 -22.65 6.20 -11.98
N ARG A 188 -21.55 6.06 -11.25
CA ARG A 188 -21.14 4.83 -10.55
C ARG A 188 -21.23 5.02 -9.05
N GLU A 189 -21.94 4.13 -8.40
CA GLU A 189 -22.05 4.12 -6.93
C GLU A 189 -20.79 3.53 -6.27
N PHE A 190 -20.15 2.55 -6.95
CA PHE A 190 -18.97 1.85 -6.46
C PHE A 190 -17.94 1.64 -7.58
N PHE A 191 -16.67 1.64 -7.18
CA PHE A 191 -15.56 1.20 -8.01
C PHE A 191 -14.89 0.00 -7.36
N GLY A 192 -14.43 -0.93 -8.19
CA GLY A 192 -13.71 -2.12 -7.75
C GLY A 192 -12.46 -2.36 -8.57
N SER A 193 -11.45 -2.92 -7.97
CA SER A 193 -10.29 -3.44 -8.66
C SER A 193 -10.31 -4.97 -8.66
N MET A 194 -9.64 -5.58 -9.61
CA MET A 194 -9.50 -7.02 -9.72
C MET A 194 -8.03 -7.40 -9.59
N THR A 195 -7.77 -8.42 -8.78
CA THR A 195 -6.44 -9.04 -8.73
C THR A 195 -6.50 -10.46 -9.28
N THR A 196 -5.37 -10.96 -9.73
CA THR A 196 -5.23 -12.33 -10.26
C THR A 196 -4.24 -13.09 -9.38
N LEU A 197 -4.69 -14.23 -8.86
CA LEU A 197 -3.80 -15.20 -8.24
C LEU A 197 -3.22 -16.08 -9.34
N ARG A 198 -1.92 -16.16 -9.44
CA ARG A 198 -1.22 -17.04 -10.37
C ARG A 198 -0.91 -18.38 -9.69
N PRO A 199 -0.85 -19.49 -10.43
CA PRO A 199 -0.56 -20.81 -9.86
C PRO A 199 0.84 -20.94 -9.25
N ASP A 200 1.72 -20.03 -9.60
CA ASP A 200 3.14 -19.98 -9.22
C ASP A 200 3.46 -19.01 -8.05
N ILE A 201 2.40 -18.50 -7.38
CA ILE A 201 2.54 -17.67 -6.18
C ILE A 201 1.98 -18.39 -4.96
#